data_4f55c127ef09f014bb93e66885388b66
#
_entry.id   4f55c127ef09f014bb93e66885388b66
#
_cell.length_a   1.000
_cell.length_b   1.000
_cell.length_c   1.000
_cell.angle_alpha   90.00
_cell.angle_beta   90.00
_cell.angle_gamma   90.00
#
_symmetry.space_group_name_H-M   'P 1'
#
loop_
_entity.id
_entity.type
_entity.pdbx_description
1 polymer ?
#
loop_
_entity_poly.entity_id
_entity_poly.type
_entity_poly.pdbx_seq_one_letter_code
_entity_poly.pdbx_strand_id
1 'polypeptide(L)'
;MDLEDIGDIQQALVDEATAERLARTFKALSNPTRVRIISALARQELCVHDLARALQMSQSAISHQLQTLREMRLVRFTRDGRH
;
A
#
# COMPACT_ATOMS: atom_id res chain seq x y z
N MET A 1 -18.22 -0.42 -32.62
CA MET A 1 -16.78 -0.22 -32.42
C MET A 1 -16.02 -0.97 -33.51
N ASP A 2 -15.08 -0.34 -34.18
CA ASP A 2 -14.32 -0.97 -35.25
C ASP A 2 -12.98 -1.57 -34.68
N LEU A 3 -12.21 -2.25 -35.55
CA LEU A 3 -10.98 -2.93 -35.16
C LEU A 3 -9.89 -1.96 -34.70
N GLU A 4 -9.87 -0.73 -35.27
CA GLU A 4 -8.89 0.28 -34.86
C GLU A 4 -9.12 0.73 -33.43
N ASP A 5 -10.39 0.94 -33.05
CA ASP A 5 -10.74 1.30 -31.67
C ASP A 5 -10.36 0.19 -30.69
N ILE A 6 -10.57 -1.07 -31.07
CA ILE A 6 -10.19 -2.21 -30.24
C ILE A 6 -8.66 -2.28 -30.09
N GLY A 7 -7.91 -2.05 -31.18
CA GLY A 7 -6.46 -2.05 -31.13
C GLY A 7 -5.91 -0.98 -30.20
N ASP A 8 -6.47 0.22 -30.25
CA ASP A 8 -6.08 1.31 -29.36
C ASP A 8 -6.39 0.98 -27.90
N ILE A 9 -7.54 0.38 -27.63
CA ILE A 9 -7.91 -0.05 -26.28
C ILE A 9 -6.93 -1.11 -25.78
N GLN A 10 -6.59 -2.11 -26.60
CA GLN A 10 -5.66 -3.17 -26.21
C GLN A 10 -4.28 -2.62 -25.84
N GLN A 11 -3.79 -1.63 -26.58
CA GLN A 11 -2.51 -0.99 -26.27
C GLN A 11 -2.54 -0.18 -24.97
N ALA A 12 -3.71 0.35 -24.62
CA ALA A 12 -3.89 1.14 -23.41
C ALA A 12 -4.12 0.28 -22.17
N LEU A 13 -4.44 -1.01 -22.33
CA LEU A 13 -4.67 -1.89 -21.20
C LEU A 13 -3.37 -2.15 -20.44
N VAL A 14 -3.50 -2.27 -19.13
CA VAL A 14 -2.41 -2.74 -18.27
C VAL A 14 -2.14 -4.21 -18.63
N ASP A 15 -0.87 -4.57 -18.78
CA ASP A 15 -0.50 -5.96 -19.09
C ASP A 15 -0.86 -6.90 -17.93
N GLU A 16 -0.94 -8.20 -18.20
CA GLU A 16 -1.39 -9.17 -17.21
C GLU A 16 -0.52 -9.19 -15.96
N ALA A 17 0.79 -9.13 -16.10
CA ALA A 17 1.69 -9.16 -14.95
C ALA A 17 1.50 -7.95 -14.05
N THR A 18 1.34 -6.77 -14.63
CA THR A 18 1.08 -5.55 -13.87
C THR A 18 -0.29 -5.60 -13.22
N ALA A 19 -1.31 -6.09 -13.94
CA ALA A 19 -2.66 -6.24 -13.40
C ALA A 19 -2.67 -7.19 -12.19
N GLU A 20 -1.93 -8.30 -12.25
CA GLU A 20 -1.83 -9.23 -11.13
C GLU A 20 -1.17 -8.58 -9.91
N ARG A 21 -0.10 -7.81 -10.12
CA ARG A 21 0.56 -7.09 -9.02
C ARG A 21 -0.37 -6.06 -8.40
N LEU A 22 -1.07 -5.30 -9.21
CA LEU A 22 -2.03 -4.30 -8.73
C LEU A 22 -3.18 -4.97 -7.97
N ALA A 23 -3.66 -6.10 -8.46
CA ALA A 23 -4.72 -6.84 -7.78
C ALA A 23 -4.28 -7.30 -6.39
N ARG A 24 -3.04 -7.79 -6.25
CA ARG A 24 -2.48 -8.16 -4.94
C ARG A 24 -2.37 -6.94 -4.01
N THR A 25 -1.96 -5.80 -4.55
CA THR A 25 -1.86 -4.55 -3.79
C THR A 25 -3.25 -4.12 -3.30
N PHE A 26 -4.24 -4.11 -4.16
CA PHE A 26 -5.61 -3.74 -3.79
C PHE A 26 -6.18 -4.71 -2.75
N LYS A 27 -5.88 -6.01 -2.87
CA LYS A 27 -6.30 -6.99 -1.88
C LYS A 27 -5.70 -6.69 -0.51
N ALA A 28 -4.41 -6.36 -0.47
CA ALA A 28 -3.75 -5.96 0.78
C ALA A 28 -4.37 -4.71 1.38
N LEU A 29 -4.73 -3.74 0.53
CA LEU A 29 -5.35 -2.49 0.95
C LEU A 29 -6.83 -2.63 1.28
N SER A 30 -7.44 -3.80 1.10
CA SER A 30 -8.82 -4.04 1.52
C SER A 30 -8.96 -4.24 3.03
N ASN A 31 -7.91 -3.99 3.79
CA ASN A 31 -7.86 -4.06 5.26
C ASN A 31 -7.97 -2.64 5.83
N PRO A 32 -8.99 -2.33 6.65
CA PRO A 32 -9.18 -0.97 7.16
C PRO A 32 -7.99 -0.45 7.97
N THR A 33 -7.34 -1.30 8.76
CA THR A 33 -6.17 -0.89 9.55
C THR A 33 -5.04 -0.45 8.65
N ARG A 34 -4.76 -1.18 7.58
CA ARG A 34 -3.70 -0.82 6.62
C ARG A 34 -4.01 0.48 5.90
N VAL A 35 -5.25 0.71 5.53
CA VAL A 35 -5.67 1.98 4.92
C VAL A 35 -5.42 3.14 5.89
N ARG A 36 -5.76 2.96 7.17
CA ARG A 36 -5.54 3.99 8.18
C ARG A 36 -4.05 4.28 8.40
N ILE A 37 -3.22 3.23 8.44
CA ILE A 37 -1.76 3.39 8.55
C ILE A 37 -1.23 4.21 7.38
N ILE A 38 -1.60 3.83 6.17
CA ILE A 38 -1.14 4.53 4.95
C ILE A 38 -1.64 5.97 4.94
N SER A 39 -2.86 6.23 5.36
CA SER A 39 -3.39 7.59 5.41
C SER A 39 -2.59 8.48 6.38
N ALA A 40 -2.14 7.92 7.50
CA ALA A 40 -1.29 8.64 8.44
C ALA A 40 0.09 8.92 7.83
N LEU A 41 0.72 7.90 7.22
CA LEU A 41 2.06 8.03 6.63
C LEU A 41 2.07 8.89 5.38
N ALA A 42 0.95 9.05 4.71
CA ALA A 42 0.84 9.97 3.58
C ALA A 42 0.97 11.43 4.00
N ARG A 43 0.76 11.72 5.27
CA ARG A 43 0.86 13.09 5.80
C ARG A 43 2.26 13.41 6.31
N GLN A 44 2.92 12.46 6.96
CA GLN A 44 4.26 12.67 7.53
C GLN A 44 4.89 11.34 7.91
N GLU A 45 6.21 11.36 8.06
CA GLU A 45 6.94 10.22 8.59
C GLU A 45 6.61 10.02 10.07
N LEU A 46 6.38 8.77 10.47
CA LEU A 46 6.01 8.42 11.85
C LEU A 46 6.76 7.19 12.29
N CYS A 47 7.10 7.15 13.60
CA CYS A 47 7.64 5.94 14.22
C CYS A 47 6.49 5.00 14.64
N VAL A 48 6.84 3.75 14.94
CA VAL A 48 5.87 2.75 15.39
C VAL A 48 5.09 3.23 16.60
N HIS A 49 5.77 3.86 17.56
CA HIS A 49 5.15 4.37 18.78
C HIS A 49 4.03 5.38 18.46
N ASP A 50 4.32 6.33 17.57
CA ASP A 50 3.34 7.36 17.20
C ASP A 50 2.15 6.76 16.44
N LEU A 51 2.41 5.82 15.54
CA LEU A 51 1.35 5.12 14.82
C LEU A 51 0.47 4.32 15.78
N ALA A 52 1.09 3.60 16.72
CA ALA A 52 0.36 2.80 17.70
C ALA A 52 -0.55 3.69 18.54
N ARG A 53 -0.07 4.85 18.97
CA ARG A 53 -0.89 5.81 19.72
C ARG A 53 -2.02 6.37 18.88
N ALA A 54 -1.72 6.78 17.66
CA ALA A 54 -2.71 7.37 16.76
C ALA A 54 -3.85 6.39 16.42
N LEU A 55 -3.50 5.12 16.20
CA LEU A 55 -4.49 4.10 15.86
C LEU A 55 -5.05 3.37 17.07
N GLN A 56 -4.56 3.66 18.28
CA GLN A 56 -4.95 2.99 19.52
C GLN A 56 -4.74 1.47 19.43
N MET A 57 -3.57 1.08 18.93
CA MET A 57 -3.17 -0.31 18.76
C MET A 57 -1.84 -0.54 19.47
N SER A 58 -1.48 -1.81 19.70
CA SER A 58 -0.18 -2.15 20.27
C SER A 58 0.93 -1.88 19.26
N GLN A 59 2.13 -1.58 19.77
CA GLN A 59 3.30 -1.41 18.91
C GLN A 59 3.61 -2.70 18.14
N SER A 60 3.43 -3.86 18.79
CA SER A 60 3.62 -5.15 18.16
C SER A 60 2.69 -5.35 16.95
N ALA A 61 1.41 -5.01 17.10
CA ALA A 61 0.45 -5.13 16.01
C ALA A 61 0.81 -4.17 14.85
N ILE A 62 1.19 -2.93 15.17
CA ILE A 62 1.61 -1.96 14.16
C ILE A 62 2.89 -2.44 13.45
N SER A 63 3.88 -2.93 14.20
CA SER A 63 5.12 -3.45 13.62
C SER A 63 4.84 -4.58 12.63
N HIS A 64 3.94 -5.48 12.97
CA HIS A 64 3.55 -6.58 12.08
C HIS A 64 2.92 -6.06 10.79
N GLN A 65 2.00 -5.11 10.89
CA GLN A 65 1.37 -4.49 9.73
C GLN A 65 2.38 -3.76 8.87
N LEU A 66 3.29 -3.01 9.48
CA LEU A 66 4.32 -2.27 8.74
C LEU A 66 5.28 -3.21 8.02
N GLN A 67 5.62 -4.34 8.62
CA GLN A 67 6.47 -5.34 7.96
C GLN A 67 5.82 -5.83 6.67
N THR A 68 4.54 -6.19 6.72
CA THR A 68 3.79 -6.62 5.55
C THR A 68 3.75 -5.52 4.48
N LEU A 69 3.46 -4.28 4.89
CA LEU A 69 3.40 -3.15 3.95
C LEU A 69 4.76 -2.84 3.33
N ARG A 70 5.85 -2.99 4.08
CA ARG A 70 7.21 -2.83 3.55
C ARG A 70 7.55 -3.91 2.53
N GLU A 71 7.19 -5.16 2.81
CA GLU A 71 7.41 -6.27 1.88
C GLU A 71 6.69 -6.03 0.56
N MET A 72 5.54 -5.38 0.60
CA MET A 72 4.77 -5.00 -0.58
C MET A 72 5.24 -3.68 -1.20
N ARG A 73 6.25 -3.03 -0.62
CA ARG A 73 6.80 -1.75 -1.05
C ARG A 73 5.78 -0.61 -1.05
N LEU A 74 4.79 -0.70 -0.18
CA LEU A 74 3.79 0.37 0.01
C LEU A 74 4.25 1.41 1.03
N VAL A 75 5.15 1.03 1.94
CA VAL A 75 5.80 1.94 2.88
C VAL A 75 7.28 1.61 2.91
N ARG A 76 8.09 2.55 3.38
CA ARG A 76 9.52 2.35 3.56
C ARG A 76 9.93 2.77 4.95
N PHE A 77 11.04 2.21 5.42
CA PHE A 77 11.65 2.54 6.69
C PHE A 77 12.80 3.53 6.45
N THR A 78 12.89 4.57 7.29
CA THR A 78 13.96 5.56 7.21
C THR A 78 15.01 5.28 8.27
N ARG A 79 16.21 5.88 8.13
CA ARG A 79 17.35 5.65 9.03
C ARG A 79 17.06 6.05 10.47
N ASP A 80 16.18 6.99 10.70
CA ASP A 80 15.87 7.51 12.03
C ASP A 80 14.67 6.79 12.68
N GLY A 81 14.33 5.61 12.21
CA GLY A 81 13.32 4.76 12.83
C GLY A 81 11.88 5.13 12.49
N ARG A 82 11.66 5.89 11.41
CA ARG A 82 10.32 6.30 10.99
C ARG A 82 9.94 5.67 9.65
N HIS A 83 8.67 5.65 9.39
CA HIS A 83 8.08 5.16 8.14
C HIS A 83 7.41 6.27 7.37
#